data_925b7934139ea85bb28a88eaef38eace
#
_entry.id   925b7934139ea85bb28a88eaef38eace
#
_cell.length_a   1.000
_cell.length_b   1.000
_cell.length_c   1.000
_cell.angle_alpha   90.00
_cell.angle_beta   90.00
_cell.angle_gamma   90.00
#
_symmetry.space_group_name_H-M   'P 1'
#
loop_
_entity.id
_entity.type
_entity.pdbx_description
1 polymer ?
#
loop_
_entity_poly.entity_id
_entity_poly.type
_entity_poly.pdbx_seq_one_letter_code
_entity_poly.pdbx_strand_id
1 'polypeptide(L)'
;MEATQAITRSRSARKRKVPDYLVKETIDGIPYYYRGYRSVLSKKKTFEEIMGWSGLQGFIVQYFIYHVLNRLNPKAYLIFPGETGNHLGYRNNLSLDISVFDRKTLTPERITAKYVDVPAFCVIEVDIQAEWDDANMTEVEFIGLKTQKLFDFGTQKLVWVLSRSKKIIVAEPGKNWEIIDWNKEIELIDGVTFNVGKYLADEGINPDI
;
A
#
# COMPACT_ATOMS: atom_id res chain seq x y z
N MET A 1 -9.07 8.78 -64.63
CA MET A 1 -9.57 9.50 -63.43
C MET A 1 -9.14 8.67 -62.23
N GLU A 2 -8.01 9.05 -61.62
CA GLU A 2 -7.52 8.40 -60.41
C GLU A 2 -8.09 9.13 -59.19
N ALA A 3 -8.76 8.40 -58.30
CA ALA A 3 -9.31 8.95 -57.08
C ALA A 3 -8.23 8.93 -56.00
N THR A 4 -7.75 10.10 -55.61
CA THR A 4 -6.81 10.29 -54.50
C THR A 4 -7.53 10.06 -53.18
N GLN A 5 -7.26 8.94 -52.52
CA GLN A 5 -7.74 8.68 -51.16
C GLN A 5 -6.95 9.55 -50.17
N ALA A 6 -7.63 10.47 -49.51
CA ALA A 6 -7.11 11.28 -48.42
C ALA A 6 -6.96 10.42 -47.16
N ILE A 7 -5.71 10.14 -46.77
CA ILE A 7 -5.39 9.46 -45.49
C ILE A 7 -5.63 10.43 -44.34
N THR A 8 -6.76 10.29 -43.66
CA THR A 8 -7.06 11.05 -42.45
C THR A 8 -6.18 10.51 -41.30
N ARG A 9 -5.06 11.15 -41.01
CA ARG A 9 -4.24 10.88 -39.82
C ARG A 9 -5.07 11.28 -38.60
N SER A 10 -5.54 10.29 -37.84
CA SER A 10 -6.12 10.49 -36.51
C SER A 10 -5.06 11.15 -35.62
N ARG A 11 -5.32 12.38 -35.17
CA ARG A 11 -4.53 13.02 -34.13
C ARG A 11 -4.69 12.17 -32.86
N SER A 12 -3.67 11.43 -32.46
CA SER A 12 -3.63 10.81 -31.12
C SER A 12 -3.79 11.94 -30.10
N ALA A 13 -4.88 11.90 -29.35
CA ALA A 13 -5.10 12.86 -28.27
C ALA A 13 -3.89 12.74 -27.30
N ARG A 14 -3.11 13.81 -27.14
CA ARG A 14 -2.05 13.86 -26.13
C ARG A 14 -2.70 13.55 -24.78
N LYS A 15 -2.37 12.41 -24.18
CA LYS A 15 -2.77 12.11 -22.79
C LYS A 15 -2.37 13.31 -21.94
N ARG A 16 -3.34 13.97 -21.29
CA ARG A 16 -3.05 15.07 -20.37
C ARG A 16 -2.18 14.51 -19.24
N LYS A 17 -1.05 15.14 -18.95
CA LYS A 17 -0.19 14.77 -17.82
C LYS A 17 -1.02 14.88 -16.54
N VAL A 18 -1.09 13.83 -15.78
CA VAL A 18 -1.73 13.83 -14.45
C VAL A 18 -0.88 14.71 -13.52
N PRO A 19 -1.47 15.63 -12.75
CA PRO A 19 -0.74 16.45 -11.79
C PRO A 19 0.01 15.64 -10.73
N ASP A 20 1.20 16.08 -10.37
CA ASP A 20 2.09 15.35 -9.46
C ASP A 20 1.51 15.17 -8.05
N TYR A 21 0.63 16.07 -7.58
CA TYR A 21 -0.06 15.94 -6.29
C TYR A 21 -1.04 14.76 -6.21
N LEU A 22 -1.43 14.19 -7.35
CA LEU A 22 -2.27 13.00 -7.42
C LEU A 22 -1.44 11.70 -7.42
N VAL A 23 -0.12 11.79 -7.44
CA VAL A 23 0.77 10.62 -7.33
C VAL A 23 0.86 10.21 -5.87
N LYS A 24 0.42 8.98 -5.56
CA LYS A 24 0.54 8.39 -4.23
C LYS A 24 1.93 7.78 -4.01
N GLU A 25 2.41 7.06 -5.01
CA GLU A 25 3.72 6.39 -4.96
C GLU A 25 4.31 6.21 -6.36
N THR A 26 5.61 5.92 -6.41
CA THR A 26 6.33 5.71 -7.67
C THR A 26 7.15 4.42 -7.57
N ILE A 27 6.98 3.52 -8.55
CA ILE A 27 7.74 2.27 -8.65
C ILE A 27 8.41 2.25 -10.03
N ASP A 28 9.73 2.11 -10.08
CA ASP A 28 10.56 2.15 -11.30
C ASP A 28 10.31 3.40 -12.16
N GLY A 29 9.94 4.51 -11.52
CA GLY A 29 9.60 5.77 -12.17
C GLY A 29 8.22 5.80 -12.82
N ILE A 30 7.40 4.77 -12.62
CA ILE A 30 6.01 4.74 -13.03
C ILE A 30 5.17 5.29 -11.87
N PRO A 31 4.36 6.35 -12.09
CA PRO A 31 3.50 6.89 -11.05
C PRO A 31 2.27 6.01 -10.84
N TYR A 32 1.95 5.78 -9.59
CA TYR A 32 0.69 5.19 -9.12
C TYR A 32 -0.07 6.27 -8.37
N TYR A 33 -1.34 6.45 -8.72
CA TYR A 33 -2.15 7.59 -8.30
C TYR A 33 -3.05 7.22 -7.12
N TYR A 34 -3.49 8.22 -6.35
CA TYR A 34 -4.53 7.99 -5.35
C TYR A 34 -5.79 7.39 -5.98
N ARG A 35 -6.38 6.40 -5.31
CA ARG A 35 -7.62 5.78 -5.77
C ARG A 35 -8.73 6.83 -5.93
N GLY A 36 -9.35 6.87 -7.10
CA GLY A 36 -10.35 7.91 -7.44
C GLY A 36 -9.77 9.17 -8.08
N TYR A 37 -8.48 9.26 -8.38
CA TYR A 37 -7.85 10.42 -9.01
C TYR A 37 -8.55 10.89 -10.30
N ARG A 38 -9.15 9.97 -11.08
CA ARG A 38 -9.91 10.31 -12.28
C ARG A 38 -11.14 11.16 -11.99
N SER A 39 -11.75 10.97 -10.80
CA SER A 39 -12.87 11.80 -10.35
C SER A 39 -12.42 13.22 -10.02
N VAL A 40 -11.19 13.40 -9.51
CA VAL A 40 -10.59 14.72 -9.29
C VAL A 40 -10.29 15.40 -10.63
N LEU A 41 -9.67 14.68 -11.57
CA LEU A 41 -9.39 15.21 -12.92
C LEU A 41 -10.67 15.65 -13.65
N SER A 42 -11.77 14.94 -13.45
CA SER A 42 -13.09 15.28 -14.03
C SER A 42 -13.90 16.27 -13.17
N LYS A 43 -13.33 16.80 -12.07
CA LYS A 43 -13.97 17.75 -11.15
C LYS A 43 -15.24 17.22 -10.48
N LYS A 44 -15.37 15.90 -10.34
CA LYS A 44 -16.47 15.24 -9.61
C LYS A 44 -16.18 15.12 -8.12
N LYS A 45 -14.90 15.16 -7.74
CA LYS A 45 -14.39 15.15 -6.36
C LYS A 45 -13.26 16.13 -6.22
N THR A 46 -12.96 16.55 -5.00
CA THR A 46 -11.72 17.25 -4.65
C THR A 46 -10.63 16.23 -4.29
N PHE A 47 -9.39 16.69 -4.13
CA PHE A 47 -8.29 15.82 -3.70
C PHE A 47 -8.49 15.34 -2.26
N GLU A 48 -8.98 16.23 -1.39
CA GLU A 48 -9.24 15.94 0.03
C GLU A 48 -10.27 14.81 0.22
N GLU A 49 -11.18 14.62 -0.74
CA GLU A 49 -12.17 13.54 -0.70
C GLU A 49 -11.60 12.15 -1.07
N ILE A 50 -10.36 12.09 -1.55
CA ILE A 50 -9.74 10.82 -2.00
C ILE A 50 -8.43 10.49 -1.29
N MET A 51 -7.81 11.45 -0.60
CA MET A 51 -6.52 11.25 0.06
C MET A 51 -6.61 10.51 1.40
N GLY A 52 -7.78 10.50 2.03
CA GLY A 52 -7.97 9.93 3.37
C GLY A 52 -8.32 8.43 3.34
N TRP A 53 -8.11 7.79 4.48
CA TRP A 53 -8.56 6.43 4.71
C TRP A 53 -10.07 6.36 4.89
N SER A 54 -10.68 5.22 4.50
CA SER A 54 -12.05 4.92 4.91
C SER A 54 -12.13 4.67 6.42
N GLY A 55 -13.32 4.78 7.00
CA GLY A 55 -13.52 4.47 8.42
C GLY A 55 -13.10 3.04 8.78
N LEU A 56 -13.42 2.07 7.93
CA LEU A 56 -13.03 0.66 8.13
C LEU A 56 -11.50 0.49 8.07
N GLN A 57 -10.83 1.12 7.10
CA GLN A 57 -9.38 1.07 6.99
C GLN A 57 -8.70 1.68 8.22
N GLY A 58 -9.14 2.87 8.65
CA GLY A 58 -8.62 3.52 9.85
C GLY A 58 -8.84 2.66 11.11
N PHE A 59 -9.98 1.98 11.22
CA PHE A 59 -10.29 1.10 12.34
C PHE A 59 -9.40 -0.16 12.35
N ILE A 60 -9.12 -0.77 11.19
CA ILE A 60 -8.18 -1.89 11.06
C ILE A 60 -6.75 -1.44 11.39
N VAL A 61 -6.32 -0.28 10.92
CA VAL A 61 -5.01 0.31 11.27
C VAL A 61 -4.90 0.51 12.78
N GLN A 62 -5.94 1.06 13.42
CA GLN A 62 -6.01 1.21 14.87
C GLN A 62 -5.85 -0.14 15.58
N TYR A 63 -6.53 -1.19 15.11
CA TYR A 63 -6.39 -2.54 15.66
C TYR A 63 -4.94 -3.01 15.66
N PHE A 64 -4.25 -2.88 14.53
CA PHE A 64 -2.84 -3.26 14.46
C PHE A 64 -1.98 -2.45 15.44
N ILE A 65 -2.16 -1.14 15.53
CA ILE A 65 -1.34 -0.28 16.39
C ILE A 65 -1.56 -0.60 17.87
N TYR A 66 -2.80 -0.62 18.33
CA TYR A 66 -3.09 -0.71 19.77
C TYR A 66 -3.19 -2.14 20.29
N HIS A 67 -3.63 -3.11 19.49
CA HIS A 67 -3.93 -4.45 19.98
C HIS A 67 -2.93 -5.53 19.50
N VAL A 68 -2.20 -5.27 18.43
CA VAL A 68 -1.23 -6.21 17.86
C VAL A 68 0.19 -5.72 18.11
N LEU A 69 0.58 -4.62 17.51
CA LEU A 69 1.95 -4.13 17.52
C LEU A 69 2.41 -3.59 18.87
N ASN A 70 1.49 -3.12 19.73
CA ASN A 70 1.79 -2.72 21.10
C ASN A 70 2.33 -3.89 21.99
N ARG A 71 2.16 -5.14 21.53
CA ARG A 71 2.72 -6.33 22.19
C ARG A 71 4.16 -6.63 21.80
N LEU A 72 4.69 -5.97 20.76
CA LEU A 72 6.08 -6.10 20.35
C LEU A 72 7.01 -5.43 21.38
N ASN A 73 8.24 -5.93 21.47
CA ASN A 73 9.25 -5.33 22.32
C ASN A 73 9.64 -3.91 21.81
N PRO A 74 9.31 -2.83 22.55
CA PRO A 74 9.60 -1.48 22.11
C PRO A 74 11.09 -1.13 22.09
N LYS A 75 11.96 -1.99 22.70
CA LYS A 75 13.41 -1.85 22.63
C LYS A 75 13.99 -2.49 21.36
N ALA A 76 13.23 -3.38 20.70
CA ALA A 76 13.64 -4.01 19.44
C ALA A 76 13.06 -3.31 18.23
N TYR A 77 11.82 -2.84 18.32
CA TYR A 77 11.07 -2.34 17.17
C TYR A 77 10.61 -0.89 17.33
N LEU A 78 10.51 -0.19 16.18
CA LEU A 78 9.82 1.08 16.00
C LEU A 78 8.63 0.84 15.07
N ILE A 79 7.48 1.44 15.40
CA ILE A 79 6.24 1.31 14.63
C ILE A 79 5.88 2.67 14.08
N PHE A 80 5.80 2.78 12.76
CA PHE A 80 5.40 3.99 12.06
C PHE A 80 4.06 3.75 11.36
N PRO A 81 2.97 4.32 11.88
CA PRO A 81 1.66 4.31 11.21
C PRO A 81 1.52 5.51 10.27
N GLY A 82 0.53 5.47 9.41
CA GLY A 82 0.04 6.66 8.74
C GLY A 82 0.76 7.04 7.46
N GLU A 83 0.82 6.13 6.52
CA GLU A 83 1.36 6.38 5.17
C GLU A 83 2.81 6.90 5.18
N THR A 84 3.66 6.29 6.00
CA THR A 84 5.08 6.66 6.08
C THR A 84 5.74 6.57 4.72
N GLY A 85 6.37 7.67 4.28
CA GLY A 85 7.13 7.73 3.05
C GLY A 85 8.43 6.94 3.14
N ASN A 86 8.65 6.02 2.20
CA ASN A 86 9.85 5.18 2.11
C ASN A 86 10.53 5.38 0.76
N HIS A 87 11.83 5.72 0.80
CA HIS A 87 12.68 5.91 -0.38
C HIS A 87 13.52 4.65 -0.60
N LEU A 88 13.12 3.81 -1.56
CA LEU A 88 13.79 2.55 -1.85
C LEU A 88 14.98 2.71 -2.81
N GLY A 89 15.21 3.92 -3.31
CA GLY A 89 16.25 4.26 -4.27
C GLY A 89 15.72 5.13 -5.41
N TYR A 90 16.57 5.38 -6.41
CA TYR A 90 16.22 6.26 -7.51
C TYR A 90 14.90 5.87 -8.17
N ARG A 91 13.95 6.81 -8.23
CA ARG A 91 12.60 6.65 -8.81
C ARG A 91 11.71 5.59 -8.14
N ASN A 92 12.00 5.24 -6.87
CA ASN A 92 11.21 4.32 -6.07
C ASN A 92 10.87 4.96 -4.73
N ASN A 93 9.67 5.51 -4.63
CA ASN A 93 9.13 6.12 -3.41
C ASN A 93 7.77 5.51 -3.11
N LEU A 94 7.65 4.84 -1.98
CA LEU A 94 6.43 4.18 -1.56
C LEU A 94 5.81 4.89 -0.36
N SER A 95 4.49 4.81 -0.27
CA SER A 95 3.70 5.16 0.91
C SER A 95 3.21 3.88 1.56
N LEU A 96 3.55 3.65 2.84
CA LEU A 96 3.24 2.41 3.56
C LEU A 96 2.28 2.70 4.72
N ASP A 97 1.19 1.95 4.82
CA ASP A 97 0.15 2.18 5.83
C ASP A 97 0.69 1.96 7.24
N ILE A 98 1.41 0.86 7.48
CA ILE A 98 2.12 0.59 8.74
C ILE A 98 3.47 -0.02 8.43
N SER A 99 4.52 0.53 9.03
CA SER A 99 5.88 0.03 8.91
C SER A 99 6.45 -0.31 10.29
N VAL A 100 6.99 -1.50 10.44
CA VAL A 100 7.69 -1.95 11.65
C VAL A 100 9.17 -2.03 11.33
N PHE A 101 9.99 -1.22 11.99
CA PHE A 101 11.43 -1.18 11.76
C PHE A 101 12.18 -1.85 12.93
N ASP A 102 13.21 -2.63 12.63
CA ASP A 102 14.21 -3.01 13.61
C ASP A 102 15.03 -1.77 14.02
N ARG A 103 15.14 -1.50 15.31
CA ARG A 103 15.92 -0.38 15.85
C ARG A 103 17.42 -0.43 15.52
N LYS A 104 17.94 -1.61 15.17
CA LYS A 104 19.32 -1.74 14.70
C LYS A 104 19.47 -1.20 13.26
N THR A 105 18.41 -1.23 12.48
CA THR A 105 18.39 -0.74 11.09
C THR A 105 17.98 0.72 11.03
N LEU A 106 16.88 1.10 11.68
CA LEU A 106 16.42 2.49 11.79
C LEU A 106 16.90 3.09 13.11
N THR A 107 18.16 3.55 13.12
CA THR A 107 18.75 4.20 14.30
C THR A 107 18.23 5.64 14.45
N PRO A 108 18.36 6.28 15.64
CA PRO A 108 17.92 7.66 15.86
C PRO A 108 18.47 8.67 14.85
N GLU A 109 19.69 8.48 14.36
CA GLU A 109 20.36 9.37 13.41
C GLU A 109 19.74 9.31 12.00
N ARG A 110 19.01 8.23 11.70
CA ARG A 110 18.30 8.04 10.43
C ARG A 110 16.87 8.57 10.46
N ILE A 111 16.35 8.95 11.63
CA ILE A 111 15.02 9.55 11.76
C ILE A 111 15.12 11.05 11.48
N THR A 112 14.81 11.44 10.26
CA THR A 112 14.97 12.82 9.77
C THR A 112 13.66 13.36 9.18
N ALA A 113 13.66 14.58 8.69
CA ALA A 113 12.53 15.17 7.95
C ALA A 113 12.38 14.65 6.50
N LYS A 114 13.18 13.66 6.11
CA LYS A 114 13.11 13.01 4.79
C LYS A 114 12.36 11.69 4.88
N TYR A 115 12.05 11.11 3.74
CA TYR A 115 11.56 9.73 3.65
C TYR A 115 12.57 8.77 4.28
N VAL A 116 12.05 7.71 4.89
CA VAL A 116 12.88 6.64 5.44
C VAL A 116 13.59 5.92 4.29
N ASP A 117 14.91 5.74 4.41
CA ASP A 117 15.78 5.14 3.39
C ASP A 117 16.41 3.80 3.83
N VAL A 118 15.79 3.15 4.80
CA VAL A 118 16.14 1.81 5.25
C VAL A 118 14.92 0.89 5.19
N PRO A 119 15.11 -0.44 5.01
CA PRO A 119 14.00 -1.37 4.94
C PRO A 119 13.24 -1.47 6.26
N ALA A 120 11.92 -1.48 6.19
CA ALA A 120 11.11 -1.96 7.29
C ALA A 120 11.29 -3.48 7.46
N PHE A 121 11.32 -3.96 8.69
CA PHE A 121 11.34 -5.40 8.98
C PHE A 121 10.02 -6.05 8.51
N CYS A 122 8.89 -5.41 8.87
CA CYS A 122 7.56 -5.84 8.45
C CYS A 122 6.74 -4.65 7.95
N VAL A 123 5.96 -4.86 6.92
CA VAL A 123 5.00 -3.88 6.38
C VAL A 123 3.60 -4.48 6.42
N ILE A 124 2.62 -3.68 6.83
CA ILE A 124 1.20 -4.05 6.78
C ILE A 124 0.50 -3.00 5.91
N GLU A 125 -0.14 -3.47 4.84
CA GLU A 125 -0.96 -2.67 3.93
C GLU A 125 -2.44 -3.03 4.12
N VAL A 126 -3.30 -2.04 4.23
CA VAL A 126 -4.74 -2.22 4.41
C VAL A 126 -5.46 -1.71 3.17
N ASP A 127 -5.97 -2.61 2.37
CA ASP A 127 -6.54 -2.38 1.06
C ASP A 127 -5.56 -1.75 0.05
N ILE A 128 -5.96 -1.69 -1.21
CA ILE A 128 -5.18 -1.05 -2.27
C ILE A 128 -5.72 0.36 -2.49
N GLN A 129 -4.95 1.37 -2.09
CA GLN A 129 -5.31 2.78 -2.23
C GLN A 129 -4.67 3.44 -3.46
N ALA A 130 -4.02 2.65 -4.31
CA ALA A 130 -3.41 3.10 -5.55
C ALA A 130 -4.25 2.72 -6.78
N GLU A 131 -4.23 3.58 -7.79
CA GLU A 131 -4.71 3.32 -9.16
C GLU A 131 -3.58 3.59 -10.15
N TRP A 132 -3.66 2.98 -11.32
CA TRP A 132 -2.67 3.11 -12.40
C TRP A 132 -3.35 3.28 -13.76
N ASP A 133 -2.57 3.79 -14.73
CA ASP A 133 -3.06 4.06 -16.08
C ASP A 133 -3.03 2.83 -17.01
N ASP A 134 -2.27 1.79 -16.66
CA ASP A 134 -2.21 0.57 -17.43
C ASP A 134 -3.48 -0.26 -17.24
N ALA A 135 -4.31 -0.34 -18.27
CA ALA A 135 -5.57 -1.10 -18.23
C ALA A 135 -5.37 -2.62 -18.13
N ASN A 136 -4.15 -3.12 -18.35
CA ASN A 136 -3.84 -4.56 -18.30
C ASN A 136 -3.31 -5.00 -16.93
N MET A 137 -2.86 -4.08 -16.07
CA MET A 137 -2.39 -4.41 -14.73
C MET A 137 -3.55 -4.71 -13.80
N THR A 138 -3.53 -5.86 -13.17
CA THR A 138 -4.51 -6.30 -12.16
C THR A 138 -4.08 -5.89 -10.75
N GLU A 139 -5.02 -5.93 -9.78
CA GLU A 139 -4.69 -5.72 -8.37
C GLU A 139 -3.66 -6.74 -7.84
N VAL A 140 -3.74 -7.99 -8.29
CA VAL A 140 -2.79 -9.05 -7.90
C VAL A 140 -1.38 -8.75 -8.43
N GLU A 141 -1.26 -8.27 -9.67
CA GLU A 141 0.02 -7.86 -10.24
C GLU A 141 0.61 -6.65 -9.52
N PHE A 142 -0.21 -5.68 -9.12
CA PHE A 142 0.24 -4.54 -8.32
C PHE A 142 0.73 -4.99 -6.93
N ILE A 143 -0.02 -5.86 -6.23
CA ILE A 143 0.41 -6.47 -4.96
C ILE A 143 1.76 -7.16 -5.15
N GLY A 144 1.89 -7.97 -6.22
CA GLY A 144 3.13 -8.67 -6.56
C GLY A 144 4.30 -7.72 -6.76
N LEU A 145 4.11 -6.69 -7.57
CA LEU A 145 5.13 -5.69 -7.88
C LEU A 145 5.60 -4.95 -6.61
N LYS A 146 4.67 -4.39 -5.83
CA LYS A 146 5.00 -3.62 -4.62
C LYS A 146 5.68 -4.51 -3.58
N THR A 147 5.18 -5.73 -3.38
CA THR A 147 5.78 -6.71 -2.46
C THR A 147 7.21 -7.06 -2.86
N GLN A 148 7.44 -7.37 -4.13
CA GLN A 148 8.79 -7.70 -4.61
C GLN A 148 9.76 -6.53 -4.44
N LYS A 149 9.33 -5.29 -4.72
CA LYS A 149 10.17 -4.11 -4.50
C LYS A 149 10.57 -3.92 -3.05
N LEU A 150 9.65 -4.18 -2.12
CA LEU A 150 9.96 -4.13 -0.69
C LEU A 150 10.92 -5.25 -0.27
N PHE A 151 10.78 -6.46 -0.81
CA PHE A 151 11.72 -7.56 -0.57
C PHE A 151 13.11 -7.29 -1.14
N ASP A 152 13.20 -6.80 -2.36
CA ASP A 152 14.46 -6.40 -2.98
C ASP A 152 15.18 -5.31 -2.19
N PHE A 153 14.41 -4.44 -1.51
CA PHE A 153 14.95 -3.41 -0.62
C PHE A 153 15.40 -3.96 0.73
N GLY A 154 14.88 -5.12 1.19
CA GLY A 154 15.29 -5.81 2.41
C GLY A 154 14.19 -6.06 3.44
N THR A 155 12.93 -5.76 3.14
CA THR A 155 11.77 -6.11 3.98
C THR A 155 11.69 -7.62 4.17
N GLN A 156 11.40 -8.09 5.40
CA GLN A 156 11.39 -9.51 5.73
C GLN A 156 9.99 -10.11 5.76
N LYS A 157 8.95 -9.30 5.95
CA LYS A 157 7.57 -9.76 5.96
C LYS A 157 6.63 -8.68 5.44
N LEU A 158 5.65 -9.08 4.66
CA LEU A 158 4.58 -8.21 4.20
C LEU A 158 3.23 -8.86 4.46
N VAL A 159 2.30 -8.07 4.98
CA VAL A 159 0.92 -8.47 5.24
C VAL A 159 0.00 -7.51 4.48
N TRP A 160 -0.81 -8.06 3.57
CA TRP A 160 -1.90 -7.33 2.94
C TRP A 160 -3.23 -7.72 3.58
N VAL A 161 -3.95 -6.75 4.09
CA VAL A 161 -5.33 -6.92 4.59
C VAL A 161 -6.28 -6.47 3.50
N LEU A 162 -7.00 -7.40 2.89
CA LEU A 162 -7.94 -7.13 1.80
C LEU A 162 -9.37 -7.16 2.36
N SER A 163 -9.89 -6.01 2.77
CA SER A 163 -11.17 -5.90 3.51
C SER A 163 -12.35 -6.40 2.67
N ARG A 164 -12.38 -6.05 1.38
CA ARG A 164 -13.45 -6.43 0.46
C ARG A 164 -13.57 -7.93 0.26
N SER A 165 -12.45 -8.65 0.17
CA SER A 165 -12.44 -10.11 -0.01
C SER A 165 -12.37 -10.86 1.30
N LYS A 166 -12.19 -10.17 2.43
CA LYS A 166 -12.01 -10.74 3.77
C LYS A 166 -10.84 -11.74 3.80
N LYS A 167 -9.74 -11.37 3.14
CA LYS A 167 -8.52 -12.18 3.03
C LYS A 167 -7.29 -11.41 3.51
N ILE A 168 -6.35 -12.18 4.00
CA ILE A 168 -5.01 -11.73 4.34
C ILE A 168 -4.03 -12.42 3.40
N ILE A 169 -3.11 -11.64 2.81
CA ILE A 169 -1.95 -12.21 2.12
C ILE A 169 -0.75 -12.03 3.04
N VAL A 170 -0.07 -13.12 3.35
CA VAL A 170 1.21 -13.11 4.06
C VAL A 170 2.29 -13.50 3.08
N ALA A 171 3.31 -12.66 2.96
CA ALA A 171 4.45 -12.87 2.09
C ALA A 171 5.75 -12.70 2.87
N GLU A 172 6.71 -13.61 2.61
CA GLU A 172 8.07 -13.57 3.15
C GLU A 172 9.07 -13.91 2.03
N PRO A 173 10.27 -13.31 2.02
CA PRO A 173 11.27 -13.58 1.00
C PRO A 173 11.61 -15.07 0.90
N GLY A 174 11.62 -15.60 -0.33
CA GLY A 174 11.99 -17.00 -0.58
C GLY A 174 10.96 -18.06 -0.15
N LYS A 175 9.80 -17.65 0.35
CA LYS A 175 8.69 -18.55 0.70
C LYS A 175 7.50 -18.39 -0.26
N ASN A 176 6.63 -19.39 -0.29
CA ASN A 176 5.34 -19.27 -0.95
C ASN A 176 4.47 -18.27 -0.18
N TRP A 177 3.75 -17.43 -0.90
CA TRP A 177 2.78 -16.52 -0.30
C TRP A 177 1.53 -17.29 0.12
N GLU A 178 0.97 -16.91 1.26
CA GLU A 178 -0.23 -17.53 1.80
C GLU A 178 -1.41 -16.57 1.69
N ILE A 179 -2.55 -17.07 1.20
CA ILE A 179 -3.83 -16.34 1.20
C ILE A 179 -4.71 -17.00 2.25
N ILE A 180 -4.97 -16.28 3.33
CA ILE A 180 -5.61 -16.80 4.54
C ILE A 180 -6.94 -16.07 4.75
N ASP A 181 -7.95 -16.75 5.27
CA ASP A 181 -9.18 -16.11 5.70
C ASP A 181 -8.91 -15.21 6.91
N TRP A 182 -9.43 -13.98 6.90
CA TRP A 182 -9.13 -12.99 7.93
C TRP A 182 -9.69 -13.32 9.33
N ASN A 183 -10.57 -14.35 9.43
CA ASN A 183 -11.04 -14.90 10.71
C ASN A 183 -10.07 -15.94 11.32
N LYS A 184 -8.93 -16.18 10.68
CA LYS A 184 -7.89 -17.07 11.22
C LYS A 184 -6.89 -16.29 12.05
N GLU A 185 -6.34 -16.97 13.06
CA GLU A 185 -5.20 -16.47 13.83
C GLU A 185 -3.95 -16.57 12.96
N ILE A 186 -3.23 -15.47 12.81
CA ILE A 186 -2.05 -15.35 11.95
C ILE A 186 -0.90 -14.78 12.78
N GLU A 187 0.28 -15.43 12.74
CA GLU A 187 1.47 -14.91 13.37
C GLU A 187 2.07 -13.75 12.56
N LEU A 188 2.34 -12.64 13.23
CA LEU A 188 2.95 -11.46 12.64
C LEU A 188 4.47 -11.45 12.83
N ILE A 189 4.94 -11.24 14.05
CA ILE A 189 6.36 -11.15 14.44
C ILE A 189 6.50 -11.66 15.88
N ASP A 190 7.57 -12.42 16.16
CA ASP A 190 7.98 -12.85 17.51
C ASP A 190 6.83 -13.48 18.33
N GLY A 191 6.01 -14.32 17.72
CA GLY A 191 4.87 -14.98 18.35
C GLY A 191 3.66 -14.06 18.60
N VAL A 192 3.73 -12.78 18.22
CA VAL A 192 2.57 -11.89 18.24
C VAL A 192 1.65 -12.25 17.10
N THR A 193 0.40 -12.58 17.42
CA THR A 193 -0.62 -12.97 16.46
C THR A 193 -1.71 -11.91 16.29
N PHE A 194 -2.48 -12.01 15.21
CA PHE A 194 -3.62 -11.15 14.94
C PHE A 194 -4.76 -11.92 14.26
N ASN A 195 -5.99 -11.40 14.41
CA ASN A 195 -7.19 -11.92 13.75
C ASN A 195 -8.14 -10.75 13.48
N VAL A 196 -8.12 -10.23 12.25
CA VAL A 196 -8.88 -9.04 11.87
C VAL A 196 -10.39 -9.28 11.97
N GLY A 197 -10.86 -10.40 11.41
CA GLY A 197 -12.30 -10.69 11.37
C GLY A 197 -12.88 -10.88 12.78
N LYS A 198 -12.17 -11.59 13.68
CA LYS A 198 -12.59 -11.72 15.07
C LYS A 198 -12.67 -10.36 15.77
N TYR A 199 -11.64 -9.51 15.60
CA TYR A 199 -11.63 -8.18 16.23
C TYR A 199 -12.82 -7.34 15.76
N LEU A 200 -13.09 -7.27 14.44
CA LEU A 200 -14.23 -6.53 13.92
C LEU A 200 -15.56 -7.06 14.48
N ALA A 201 -15.71 -8.38 14.59
CA ALA A 201 -16.91 -8.98 15.15
C ALA A 201 -17.08 -8.68 16.66
N ASP A 202 -16.01 -8.75 17.43
CA ASP A 202 -16.01 -8.43 18.87
C ASP A 202 -16.41 -6.96 19.13
N GLU A 203 -16.02 -6.04 18.22
CA GLU A 203 -16.37 -4.62 18.28
C GLU A 203 -17.73 -4.29 17.62
N GLY A 204 -18.42 -5.28 17.10
CA GLY A 204 -19.72 -5.09 16.43
C GLY A 204 -19.65 -4.34 15.09
N ILE A 205 -18.46 -4.30 14.46
CA ILE A 205 -18.25 -3.63 13.17
C ILE A 205 -18.70 -4.54 12.04
N ASN A 206 -19.62 -4.06 11.21
CA ASN A 206 -20.00 -4.74 9.98
C ASN A 206 -19.13 -4.21 8.81
N PRO A 207 -18.25 -5.05 8.23
CA PRO A 207 -17.37 -4.64 7.14
C PRO A 207 -18.08 -4.52 5.77
N ASP A 208 -19.35 -4.93 5.68
CA ASP A 208 -20.12 -4.96 4.43
C ASP A 208 -21.00 -3.72 4.22
N ILE A 209 -20.87 -2.68 5.07
CA ILE A 209 -21.64 -1.44 5.01
C ILE A 209 -20.81 -0.30 4.43
#